data_ffaa42095b3e50e8d63f31daed2d5a66
#
_entry.id   ffaa42095b3e50e8d63f31daed2d5a66
#
_cell.length_a   1.000
_cell.length_b   1.000
_cell.length_c   1.000
_cell.angle_alpha   90.00
_cell.angle_beta   90.00
_cell.angle_gamma   90.00
#
_symmetry.space_group_name_H-M   'P 1'
#
loop_
_entity.id
_entity.type
_entity.pdbx_description
1 polymer ?
#
loop_
_entity_poly.entity_id
_entity_poly.type
_entity_poly.pdbx_seq_one_letter_code
_entity_poly.pdbx_strand_id
1 'polypeptide(L)'
;NGLEPIMKEAMEAVKIPDWYIKSCERVQYLFPKAHAVAYVLMAYRIAYCKVHYPKHFYASYFTVRATDFDYTHVSKGLHYIKNFIKSVYQQGYKASNTDKDAATYLELANEMIERGYEFEKIDLYKSHPTKFTITKKGLLPPLASLSGVGNSAALAIAAVRDPQNPFISREDLRLRAGIGK
;
A
#
# COMPACT_ATOMS: atom_id res chain seq x y z
N ASN A 1 -23.69 -11.62 20.91
CA ASN A 1 -24.77 -11.38 20.00
C ASN A 1 -26.10 -11.37 20.75
N GLY A 2 -26.46 -10.21 21.27
CA GLY A 2 -27.56 -10.06 22.21
C GLY A 2 -27.18 -10.43 23.64
N LEU A 3 -28.14 -10.35 24.53
CA LEU A 3 -27.98 -10.68 25.94
C LEU A 3 -28.39 -12.17 26.15
N GLU A 4 -27.47 -12.96 26.73
CA GLU A 4 -27.79 -14.34 27.07
C GLU A 4 -28.81 -14.40 28.22
N PRO A 5 -29.75 -15.38 28.24
CA PRO A 5 -30.80 -15.47 29.28
C PRO A 5 -30.25 -15.46 30.71
N ILE A 6 -29.15 -16.17 30.95
CA ILE A 6 -28.50 -16.23 32.27
C ILE A 6 -27.99 -14.87 32.71
N MET A 7 -27.42 -14.09 31.77
CA MET A 7 -26.94 -12.74 32.06
C MET A 7 -28.10 -11.78 32.33
N LYS A 8 -29.22 -11.95 31.62
CA LYS A 8 -30.45 -11.17 31.85
C LYS A 8 -30.98 -11.37 33.25
N GLU A 9 -31.16 -12.64 33.66
CA GLU A 9 -31.61 -12.97 35.00
C GLU A 9 -30.69 -12.42 36.10
N ALA A 10 -29.36 -12.51 35.89
CA ALA A 10 -28.41 -11.95 36.83
C ALA A 10 -28.51 -10.41 36.93
N MET A 11 -28.75 -9.71 35.81
CA MET A 11 -28.95 -8.26 35.79
C MET A 11 -30.26 -7.85 36.47
N GLU A 12 -31.34 -8.60 36.24
CA GLU A 12 -32.62 -8.39 36.92
C GLU A 12 -32.52 -8.61 38.41
N ALA A 13 -31.82 -9.67 38.86
CA ALA A 13 -31.60 -9.95 40.26
C ALA A 13 -30.87 -8.83 41.02
N VAL A 14 -29.95 -8.14 40.38
CA VAL A 14 -29.25 -6.97 40.96
C VAL A 14 -29.93 -5.64 40.64
N LYS A 15 -31.17 -5.68 40.15
CA LYS A 15 -32.01 -4.51 39.87
C LYS A 15 -31.40 -3.52 38.88
N ILE A 16 -30.72 -4.00 37.85
CA ILE A 16 -30.28 -3.13 36.71
C ILE A 16 -31.52 -2.53 36.05
N PRO A 17 -31.50 -1.24 35.69
CA PRO A 17 -32.66 -0.61 35.05
C PRO A 17 -33.07 -1.28 33.75
N ASP A 18 -34.37 -1.48 33.57
CA ASP A 18 -35.01 -2.12 32.40
C ASP A 18 -34.54 -1.60 31.05
N TRP A 19 -34.37 -0.28 30.95
CA TRP A 19 -33.91 0.35 29.71
C TRP A 19 -32.51 -0.10 29.31
N TYR A 20 -31.64 -0.38 30.31
CA TYR A 20 -30.29 -0.86 30.06
C TYR A 20 -30.31 -2.31 29.58
N ILE A 21 -31.08 -3.17 30.25
CA ILE A 21 -31.27 -4.57 29.86
C ILE A 21 -31.80 -4.67 28.43
N LYS A 22 -32.87 -3.91 28.10
CA LYS A 22 -33.44 -3.84 26.75
C LYS A 22 -32.45 -3.32 25.71
N SER A 23 -31.56 -2.41 26.10
CA SER A 23 -30.48 -1.95 25.22
C SER A 23 -29.49 -3.06 24.91
N CYS A 24 -29.09 -3.83 25.93
CA CYS A 24 -28.17 -4.98 25.78
C CYS A 24 -28.78 -6.09 24.90
N GLU A 25 -30.07 -6.37 25.03
CA GLU A 25 -30.77 -7.34 24.17
C GLU A 25 -30.77 -6.97 22.69
N ARG A 26 -30.82 -5.66 22.37
CA ARG A 26 -30.82 -5.16 20.99
C ARG A 26 -29.44 -5.09 20.37
N VAL A 27 -28.38 -5.10 21.16
CA VAL A 27 -27.00 -4.97 20.66
C VAL A 27 -26.53 -6.32 20.09
N GLN A 28 -26.46 -6.41 18.78
CA GLN A 28 -25.88 -7.56 18.11
C GLN A 28 -24.35 -7.49 18.06
N TYR A 29 -23.82 -6.28 17.90
CA TYR A 29 -22.39 -6.00 17.86
C TYR A 29 -22.13 -4.63 18.50
N LEU A 30 -21.50 -4.63 19.68
CA LEU A 30 -21.21 -3.40 20.40
C LEU A 30 -19.97 -2.72 19.80
N PHE A 31 -20.22 -1.67 18.99
CA PHE A 31 -19.14 -0.85 18.47
C PHE A 31 -19.26 0.58 19.01
N PRO A 32 -18.28 1.10 19.75
CA PRO A 32 -18.36 2.45 20.31
C PRO A 32 -18.55 3.50 19.21
N LYS A 33 -19.55 4.35 19.34
CA LYS A 33 -19.86 5.41 18.36
C LYS A 33 -18.64 6.30 18.08
N ALA A 34 -17.91 6.67 19.12
CA ALA A 34 -16.70 7.50 18.98
C ALA A 34 -15.62 6.81 18.14
N HIS A 35 -15.44 5.49 18.30
CA HIS A 35 -14.52 4.69 17.50
C HIS A 35 -14.96 4.66 16.02
N ALA A 36 -16.24 4.40 15.74
CA ALA A 36 -16.78 4.41 14.40
C ALA A 36 -16.58 5.79 13.73
N VAL A 37 -16.88 6.88 14.44
CA VAL A 37 -16.67 8.26 13.95
C VAL A 37 -15.19 8.52 13.64
N ALA A 38 -14.27 8.10 14.50
CA ALA A 38 -12.84 8.30 14.27
C ALA A 38 -12.35 7.59 13.00
N TYR A 39 -12.77 6.33 12.78
CA TYR A 39 -12.43 5.59 11.56
C TYR A 39 -13.05 6.20 10.30
N VAL A 40 -14.32 6.57 10.34
CA VAL A 40 -15.00 7.19 9.20
C VAL A 40 -14.37 8.55 8.87
N LEU A 41 -14.02 9.36 9.87
CA LEU A 41 -13.35 10.65 9.66
C LEU A 41 -11.96 10.45 9.01
N MET A 42 -11.22 9.44 9.44
CA MET A 42 -9.92 9.12 8.83
C MET A 42 -10.08 8.64 7.37
N ALA A 43 -11.04 7.75 7.12
CA ALA A 43 -11.35 7.29 5.76
C ALA A 43 -11.76 8.45 4.85
N TYR A 44 -12.58 9.38 5.36
CA TYR A 44 -12.99 10.58 4.63
C TYR A 44 -11.80 11.48 4.27
N ARG A 45 -10.87 11.69 5.21
CA ARG A 45 -9.63 12.48 4.96
C ARG A 45 -8.78 11.84 3.88
N ILE A 46 -8.62 10.51 3.91
CA ILE A 46 -7.87 9.76 2.88
C ILE A 46 -8.57 9.88 1.53
N ALA A 47 -9.89 9.73 1.48
CA ALA A 47 -10.68 9.91 0.27
C ALA A 47 -10.55 11.32 -0.31
N TYR A 48 -10.59 12.35 0.54
CA TYR A 48 -10.34 13.73 0.13
C TYR A 48 -8.97 13.90 -0.53
N CYS A 49 -7.91 13.37 0.08
CA CYS A 49 -6.56 13.40 -0.51
C CYS A 49 -6.51 12.66 -1.85
N LYS A 50 -7.19 11.52 -1.97
CA LYS A 50 -7.25 10.74 -3.21
C LYS A 50 -7.94 11.48 -4.35
N VAL A 51 -8.96 12.28 -4.04
CA VAL A 51 -9.71 13.07 -5.03
C VAL A 51 -8.96 14.35 -5.42
N HIS A 52 -8.51 15.13 -4.45
CA HIS A 52 -7.95 16.46 -4.69
C HIS A 52 -6.42 16.47 -4.90
N TYR A 53 -5.72 15.47 -4.37
CA TYR A 53 -4.25 15.34 -4.46
C TYR A 53 -3.84 13.93 -4.89
N PRO A 54 -4.36 13.41 -6.02
CA PRO A 54 -4.22 12.00 -6.39
C PRO A 54 -2.75 11.55 -6.49
N LYS A 55 -1.86 12.31 -7.10
CA LYS A 55 -0.43 11.95 -7.20
C LYS A 55 0.23 11.82 -5.82
N HIS A 56 -0.12 12.69 -4.87
CA HIS A 56 0.40 12.62 -3.50
C HIS A 56 -0.14 11.40 -2.76
N PHE A 57 -1.44 11.08 -2.94
CA PHE A 57 -2.05 9.88 -2.40
C PHE A 57 -1.33 8.62 -2.90
N TYR A 58 -1.16 8.47 -4.21
CA TYR A 58 -0.49 7.30 -4.80
C TYR A 58 0.98 7.21 -4.38
N ALA A 59 1.73 8.32 -4.42
CA ALA A 59 3.12 8.34 -3.98
C ALA A 59 3.29 7.91 -2.52
N SER A 60 2.43 8.40 -1.64
CA SER A 60 2.41 8.02 -0.22
C SER A 60 2.05 6.54 -0.04
N TYR A 61 1.01 6.06 -0.72
CA TYR A 61 0.59 4.66 -0.63
C TYR A 61 1.70 3.71 -1.08
N PHE A 62 2.23 3.90 -2.27
CA PHE A 62 3.28 3.03 -2.81
C PHE A 62 4.57 3.09 -1.99
N THR A 63 4.88 4.24 -1.37
CA THR A 63 6.06 4.36 -0.51
C THR A 63 5.88 3.65 0.83
N VAL A 64 4.69 3.71 1.44
CA VAL A 64 4.48 3.30 2.84
C VAL A 64 3.82 1.94 2.95
N ARG A 65 2.91 1.62 2.04
CA ARG A 65 2.07 0.41 2.12
C ARG A 65 2.48 -0.70 1.17
N ALA A 66 3.11 -0.37 0.05
CA ALA A 66 3.56 -1.35 -0.93
C ALA A 66 5.07 -1.62 -0.76
N THR A 67 5.45 -2.18 0.39
CA THR A 67 6.86 -2.43 0.76
C THR A 67 7.58 -3.38 -0.22
N ASP A 68 6.83 -4.29 -0.83
CA ASP A 68 7.32 -5.30 -1.78
C ASP A 68 6.96 -4.92 -3.23
N PHE A 69 6.83 -3.63 -3.52
CA PHE A 69 6.51 -3.15 -4.86
C PHE A 69 7.64 -3.52 -5.84
N ASP A 70 7.30 -4.35 -6.82
CA ASP A 70 8.22 -4.72 -7.91
C ASP A 70 7.85 -3.97 -9.20
N TYR A 71 8.76 -3.11 -9.66
CA TYR A 71 8.60 -2.35 -10.91
C TYR A 71 8.40 -3.23 -12.14
N THR A 72 8.88 -4.48 -12.11
CA THR A 72 8.73 -5.43 -13.21
C THR A 72 7.25 -5.63 -13.61
N HIS A 73 6.34 -5.63 -12.64
CA HIS A 73 4.91 -5.79 -12.92
C HIS A 73 4.34 -4.60 -13.69
N VAL A 74 4.60 -3.38 -13.24
CA VAL A 74 4.04 -2.16 -13.86
C VAL A 74 4.71 -1.82 -15.19
N SER A 75 5.98 -2.21 -15.39
CA SER A 75 6.72 -2.00 -16.63
C SER A 75 6.16 -2.78 -17.83
N LYS A 76 5.43 -3.87 -17.57
CA LYS A 76 4.77 -4.70 -18.59
C LYS A 76 3.45 -4.11 -19.11
N GLY A 77 2.98 -3.03 -18.48
CA GLY A 77 1.80 -2.29 -18.93
C GLY A 77 0.46 -2.81 -18.40
N LEU A 78 -0.58 -2.04 -18.66
CA LEU A 78 -1.91 -2.20 -18.09
C LEU A 78 -2.56 -3.57 -18.35
N HIS A 79 -2.40 -4.09 -19.57
CA HIS A 79 -2.96 -5.40 -19.93
C HIS A 79 -2.38 -6.53 -19.06
N TYR A 80 -1.07 -6.51 -18.83
CA TYR A 80 -0.43 -7.47 -17.95
C TYR A 80 -0.93 -7.35 -16.52
N ILE A 81 -1.04 -6.12 -15.99
CA ILE A 81 -1.52 -5.87 -14.63
C ILE A 81 -2.92 -6.47 -14.44
N LYS A 82 -3.86 -6.18 -15.35
CA LYS A 82 -5.23 -6.71 -15.29
C LYS A 82 -5.27 -8.24 -15.33
N ASN A 83 -4.49 -8.86 -16.20
CA ASN A 83 -4.43 -10.31 -16.31
C ASN A 83 -3.80 -10.95 -15.06
N PHE A 84 -2.76 -10.34 -14.50
CA PHE A 84 -2.13 -10.82 -13.27
C PHE A 84 -3.12 -10.79 -12.10
N ILE A 85 -3.79 -9.66 -11.86
CA ILE A 85 -4.82 -9.53 -10.83
C ILE A 85 -5.89 -10.60 -11.01
N LYS A 86 -6.44 -10.75 -12.22
CA LYS A 86 -7.46 -11.76 -12.53
C LYS A 86 -6.96 -13.18 -12.23
N SER A 87 -5.73 -13.51 -12.60
CA SER A 87 -5.15 -14.84 -12.36
C SER A 87 -5.02 -15.15 -10.86
N VAL A 88 -4.58 -14.17 -10.05
CA VAL A 88 -4.47 -14.33 -8.61
C VAL A 88 -5.85 -14.56 -7.97
N TYR A 89 -6.87 -13.81 -8.37
CA TYR A 89 -8.22 -14.03 -7.88
C TYR A 89 -8.82 -15.38 -8.28
N GLN A 90 -8.55 -15.84 -9.49
CA GLN A 90 -8.99 -17.17 -9.95
C GLN A 90 -8.33 -18.30 -9.14
N GLN A 91 -7.08 -18.15 -8.72
CA GLN A 91 -6.39 -19.11 -7.86
C GLN A 91 -6.92 -19.06 -6.41
N GLY A 92 -7.46 -17.93 -5.96
CA GLY A 92 -8.06 -17.75 -4.64
C GLY A 92 -7.07 -18.08 -3.51
N TYR A 93 -7.45 -19.05 -2.64
CA TYR A 93 -6.60 -19.44 -1.51
C TYR A 93 -5.30 -20.17 -1.94
N LYS A 94 -5.23 -20.69 -3.16
CA LYS A 94 -4.05 -21.38 -3.71
C LYS A 94 -2.95 -20.40 -4.17
N ALA A 95 -3.29 -19.13 -4.40
CA ALA A 95 -2.31 -18.14 -4.77
C ALA A 95 -1.30 -17.92 -3.63
N SER A 96 -0.03 -17.69 -3.97
CA SER A 96 1.01 -17.39 -2.98
C SER A 96 0.70 -16.07 -2.25
N ASN A 97 1.22 -15.90 -1.03
CA ASN A 97 1.07 -14.62 -0.31
C ASN A 97 1.73 -13.48 -1.07
N THR A 98 2.89 -13.72 -1.68
CA THR A 98 3.58 -12.74 -2.52
C THR A 98 2.72 -12.27 -3.68
N ASP A 99 2.01 -13.19 -4.38
CA ASP A 99 1.13 -12.82 -5.48
C ASP A 99 -0.11 -12.05 -4.99
N LYS A 100 -0.66 -12.39 -3.82
CA LYS A 100 -1.77 -11.66 -3.19
C LYS A 100 -1.36 -10.24 -2.80
N ASP A 101 -0.19 -10.08 -2.23
CA ASP A 101 0.38 -8.78 -1.87
C ASP A 101 0.63 -7.96 -3.14
N ALA A 102 1.18 -8.60 -4.19
CA ALA A 102 1.37 -7.96 -5.49
C ALA A 102 0.02 -7.54 -6.11
N ALA A 103 -1.00 -8.40 -6.10
CA ALA A 103 -2.32 -8.06 -6.61
C ALA A 103 -2.89 -6.83 -5.88
N THR A 104 -2.72 -6.73 -4.57
CA THR A 104 -3.23 -5.62 -3.76
C THR A 104 -2.65 -4.27 -4.19
N TYR A 105 -1.34 -4.14 -4.39
CA TYR A 105 -0.78 -2.87 -4.86
C TYR A 105 -1.01 -2.65 -6.35
N LEU A 106 -1.12 -3.72 -7.15
CA LEU A 106 -1.40 -3.62 -8.58
C LEU A 106 -2.83 -3.16 -8.88
N GLU A 107 -3.81 -3.44 -8.03
CA GLU A 107 -5.15 -2.86 -8.14
C GLU A 107 -5.11 -1.33 -8.08
N LEU A 108 -4.34 -0.80 -7.13
CA LEU A 108 -4.20 0.65 -7.02
C LEU A 108 -3.33 1.23 -8.16
N ALA A 109 -2.35 0.48 -8.64
CA ALA A 109 -1.57 0.84 -9.83
C ALA A 109 -2.45 0.88 -11.09
N ASN A 110 -3.33 -0.12 -11.25
CA ASN A 110 -4.32 -0.14 -12.32
C ASN A 110 -5.24 1.08 -12.26
N GLU A 111 -5.79 1.39 -11.08
CA GLU A 111 -6.63 2.57 -10.89
C GLU A 111 -5.88 3.86 -11.25
N MET A 112 -4.63 4.02 -10.78
CA MET A 112 -3.80 5.18 -11.06
C MET A 112 -3.60 5.38 -12.56
N ILE A 113 -3.29 4.30 -13.29
CA ILE A 113 -3.07 4.35 -14.75
C ILE A 113 -4.38 4.66 -15.48
N GLU A 114 -5.50 4.05 -15.10
CA GLU A 114 -6.82 4.33 -15.69
C GLU A 114 -7.28 5.77 -15.47
N ARG A 115 -6.79 6.43 -14.41
CA ARG A 115 -7.01 7.86 -14.16
C ARG A 115 -6.06 8.77 -14.95
N GLY A 116 -5.23 8.20 -15.84
CA GLY A 116 -4.34 8.94 -16.72
C GLY A 116 -2.98 9.30 -16.11
N TYR A 117 -2.60 8.71 -15.00
CA TYR A 117 -1.26 8.87 -14.43
C TYR A 117 -0.35 7.72 -14.84
N GLU A 118 0.94 7.99 -14.98
CA GLU A 118 1.93 7.02 -15.44
C GLU A 118 2.96 6.68 -14.36
N PHE A 119 3.50 5.46 -14.40
CA PHE A 119 4.79 5.17 -13.77
C PHE A 119 5.89 5.47 -14.77
N GLU A 120 6.75 6.42 -14.44
CA GLU A 120 7.93 6.72 -15.27
C GLU A 120 8.97 5.61 -15.12
N LYS A 121 9.87 5.51 -16.09
CA LYS A 121 10.99 4.57 -16.02
C LYS A 121 11.93 4.95 -14.90
N ILE A 122 12.37 3.95 -14.13
CA ILE A 122 13.39 4.15 -13.10
C ILE A 122 14.66 4.73 -13.75
N ASP A 123 15.17 5.79 -13.15
CA ASP A 123 16.37 6.48 -13.58
C ASP A 123 17.42 6.40 -12.47
N LEU A 124 18.61 5.91 -12.82
CA LEU A 124 19.70 5.69 -11.87
C LEU A 124 20.11 6.96 -11.12
N TYR A 125 20.02 8.12 -11.77
CA TYR A 125 20.47 9.40 -11.21
C TYR A 125 19.33 10.23 -10.61
N LYS A 126 18.07 10.04 -11.06
CA LYS A 126 16.92 10.85 -10.63
C LYS A 126 16.04 10.16 -9.61
N SER A 127 15.88 8.83 -9.74
CA SER A 127 15.01 8.08 -8.82
C SER A 127 15.50 8.19 -7.38
N HIS A 128 14.58 8.45 -6.45
CA HIS A 128 14.90 8.41 -5.03
C HIS A 128 15.27 6.96 -4.65
N PRO A 129 16.16 6.70 -3.69
CA PRO A 129 16.51 5.33 -3.32
C PRO A 129 15.31 4.49 -2.87
N THR A 130 14.41 5.04 -2.04
CA THR A 130 13.35 4.26 -1.36
C THR A 130 11.94 4.85 -1.46
N LYS A 131 11.75 6.05 -2.03
CA LYS A 131 10.45 6.73 -2.05
C LYS A 131 10.00 7.04 -3.48
N PHE A 132 8.71 6.93 -3.74
CA PHE A 132 8.13 7.40 -4.99
C PHE A 132 8.18 8.93 -5.08
N THR A 133 8.63 9.44 -6.21
CA THR A 133 8.71 10.88 -6.46
C THR A 133 7.60 11.30 -7.43
N ILE A 134 6.94 12.42 -7.12
CA ILE A 134 5.87 12.97 -7.95
C ILE A 134 6.47 13.69 -9.15
N THR A 135 5.93 13.41 -10.34
CA THR A 135 6.32 14.03 -11.60
C THR A 135 5.16 14.74 -12.28
N LYS A 136 5.39 15.36 -13.43
CA LYS A 136 4.30 15.97 -14.21
C LYS A 136 3.29 14.92 -14.67
N LYS A 137 3.74 13.76 -15.13
CA LYS A 137 2.91 12.70 -15.69
C LYS A 137 2.35 11.72 -14.65
N GLY A 138 3.01 11.57 -13.52
CA GLY A 138 2.60 10.62 -12.50
C GLY A 138 3.65 10.40 -11.44
N LEU A 139 4.24 9.22 -11.37
CA LEU A 139 5.21 8.84 -10.35
C LEU A 139 6.49 8.27 -10.95
N LEU A 140 7.62 8.70 -10.41
CA LEU A 140 8.92 8.08 -10.66
C LEU A 140 9.19 7.08 -9.52
N PRO A 141 9.26 5.77 -9.82
CA PRO A 141 9.52 4.74 -8.81
C PRO A 141 10.93 4.83 -8.23
N PRO A 142 11.13 4.37 -6.99
CA PRO A 142 12.45 4.34 -6.35
C PRO A 142 13.36 3.26 -6.92
N LEU A 143 14.67 3.37 -6.65
CA LEU A 143 15.65 2.34 -7.01
C LEU A 143 15.34 1.00 -6.34
N ALA A 144 14.86 1.02 -5.09
CA ALA A 144 14.51 -0.17 -4.34
C ALA A 144 13.31 -0.95 -4.91
N SER A 145 12.57 -0.38 -5.87
CA SER A 145 11.49 -1.10 -6.56
C SER A 145 11.98 -1.95 -7.74
N LEU A 146 13.28 -1.94 -8.04
CA LEU A 146 13.87 -2.89 -8.97
C LEU A 146 14.04 -4.25 -8.30
N SER A 147 13.62 -5.30 -8.99
CA SER A 147 13.78 -6.67 -8.51
C SER A 147 15.25 -6.96 -8.18
N GLY A 148 15.50 -7.47 -6.97
CA GLY A 148 16.84 -7.76 -6.46
C GLY A 148 17.59 -6.55 -5.87
N VAL A 149 17.03 -5.35 -5.89
CA VAL A 149 17.64 -4.17 -5.27
C VAL A 149 16.98 -3.88 -3.92
N GLY A 150 17.61 -4.27 -2.83
CA GLY A 150 17.15 -3.95 -1.48
C GLY A 150 17.40 -2.48 -1.10
N ASN A 151 16.74 -2.03 -0.03
CA ASN A 151 16.86 -0.64 0.45
C ASN A 151 18.32 -0.22 0.72
N SER A 152 19.13 -1.10 1.31
CA SER A 152 20.55 -0.82 1.59
C SER A 152 21.35 -0.57 0.31
N ALA A 153 21.16 -1.42 -0.72
CA ALA A 153 21.80 -1.25 -2.01
C ALA A 153 21.34 0.03 -2.73
N ALA A 154 20.04 0.31 -2.68
CA ALA A 154 19.47 1.53 -3.26
C ALA A 154 20.05 2.81 -2.60
N LEU A 155 20.21 2.82 -1.28
CA LEU A 155 20.83 3.92 -0.53
C LEU A 155 22.31 4.05 -0.86
N ALA A 156 23.06 2.95 -0.95
CA ALA A 156 24.47 2.94 -1.29
C ALA A 156 24.71 3.49 -2.72
N ILE A 157 23.90 3.08 -3.69
CA ILE A 157 23.94 3.60 -5.07
C ILE A 157 23.67 5.12 -5.07
N ALA A 158 22.63 5.55 -4.35
CA ALA A 158 22.24 6.95 -4.28
C ALA A 158 23.33 7.84 -3.64
N ALA A 159 24.12 7.30 -2.71
CA ALA A 159 25.17 8.02 -2.03
C ALA A 159 26.39 8.32 -2.94
N VAL A 160 26.64 7.48 -3.94
CA VAL A 160 27.83 7.57 -4.80
C VAL A 160 27.54 8.00 -6.24
N ARG A 161 26.26 8.13 -6.62
CA ARG A 161 25.89 8.57 -7.97
C ARG A 161 26.17 10.07 -8.13
N ASP A 162 26.84 10.40 -9.24
CA ASP A 162 27.14 11.76 -9.63
C ASP A 162 26.90 11.92 -11.14
N PRO A 163 25.96 12.78 -11.57
CA PRO A 163 25.73 13.02 -12.99
C PRO A 163 26.94 13.58 -13.73
N GLN A 164 27.87 14.26 -13.04
CA GLN A 164 29.10 14.77 -13.63
C GLN A 164 30.20 13.72 -13.75
N ASN A 165 30.10 12.64 -12.96
CA ASN A 165 30.99 11.49 -13.00
C ASN A 165 30.18 10.20 -13.10
N PRO A 166 29.53 9.93 -14.26
CA PRO A 166 28.63 8.82 -14.44
C PRO A 166 29.34 7.48 -14.30
N PHE A 167 28.57 6.44 -13.92
CA PHE A 167 29.10 5.08 -13.90
C PHE A 167 29.41 4.62 -15.33
N ILE A 168 30.62 4.12 -15.54
CA ILE A 168 31.09 3.65 -16.85
C ILE A 168 30.76 2.18 -17.12
N SER A 169 30.51 1.40 -16.07
CA SER A 169 30.13 -0.01 -16.15
C SER A 169 29.35 -0.47 -14.93
N ARG A 170 28.80 -1.70 -14.98
CA ARG A 170 28.17 -2.35 -13.82
C ARG A 170 29.18 -2.64 -12.72
N GLU A 171 30.40 -2.98 -13.09
CA GLU A 171 31.49 -3.22 -12.17
C GLU A 171 31.90 -1.94 -11.44
N ASP A 172 31.97 -0.82 -12.14
CA ASP A 172 32.24 0.51 -11.55
C ASP A 172 31.15 0.89 -10.54
N LEU A 173 29.88 0.72 -10.91
CA LEU A 173 28.76 0.94 -9.99
C LEU A 173 28.89 0.09 -8.74
N ARG A 174 29.20 -1.21 -8.89
CA ARG A 174 29.35 -2.13 -7.76
C ARG A 174 30.49 -1.71 -6.84
N LEU A 175 31.64 -1.41 -7.40
CA LEU A 175 32.83 -0.99 -6.64
C LEU A 175 32.58 0.30 -5.89
N ARG A 176 32.02 1.33 -6.57
CA ARG A 176 31.74 2.63 -5.97
C ARG A 176 30.65 2.56 -4.91
N ALA A 177 29.60 1.79 -5.15
CA ALA A 177 28.51 1.61 -4.18
C ALA A 177 28.77 0.56 -3.10
N GLY A 178 29.84 -0.24 -3.22
CA GLY A 178 30.15 -1.29 -2.25
C GLY A 178 29.09 -2.39 -2.16
N ILE A 179 28.38 -2.67 -3.26
CA ILE A 179 27.28 -3.66 -3.31
C ILE A 179 27.73 -4.99 -3.92
N GLY A 180 27.10 -6.08 -3.47
CA GLY A 180 27.34 -7.43 -3.96
C GLY A 180 26.94 -7.66 -5.43
N LYS A 181 27.10 -8.92 -5.89
CA LYS A 181 26.64 -9.34 -7.23
C LYS A 181 25.12 -9.38 -7.29
#